data_25a434d3e1a972a99c3ee12f91415ee7
#
_entry.id   25a434d3e1a972a99c3ee12f91415ee7
#
_cell.length_a   1.000
_cell.length_b   1.000
_cell.length_c   1.000
_cell.angle_alpha   90.00
_cell.angle_beta   90.00
_cell.angle_gamma   90.00
#
_symmetry.space_group_name_H-M   'P 1'
#
loop_
_entity.id
_entity.type
_entity.pdbx_description
1 polymer ?
#
loop_
_entity_poly.entity_id
_entity_poly.type
_entity_poly.pdbx_seq_one_letter_code
_entity_poly.pdbx_strand_id
1 'polypeptide(L)'
;TVPDAKNTTSAERPPEEPTTSAAAAPATTKVQQDKIEGLTKTAGNDPLITMTSKVIDETNQHRKSHGLGELSLDNDLQSKAQAYADEMKSYNTSNFSDQPINYHHQQGIDHYENIMWAHNMQPGSIDPFESWKNSAAHNRAMLADVHRIGVGVAFDQNTKHFFAVMKLK
;
A
#
# COMPACT_ATOMS: atom_id res chain seq x y z
N THR A 1 -21.81 -13.30 -7.83
CA THR A 1 -20.65 -13.91 -7.16
C THR A 1 -19.56 -12.88 -7.04
N VAL A 2 -19.30 -12.43 -5.82
CA VAL A 2 -18.23 -11.48 -5.49
C VAL A 2 -16.90 -12.18 -5.77
N PRO A 3 -15.96 -11.60 -6.51
CA PRO A 3 -14.64 -12.20 -6.70
C PRO A 3 -13.89 -12.25 -5.37
N ASP A 4 -13.31 -13.40 -5.06
CA ASP A 4 -12.49 -13.63 -3.88
C ASP A 4 -11.23 -12.76 -3.91
N ALA A 5 -11.23 -11.69 -3.14
CA ALA A 5 -10.01 -10.99 -2.78
C ALA A 5 -9.36 -11.77 -1.64
N LYS A 6 -8.35 -12.57 -1.94
CA LYS A 6 -7.55 -13.21 -0.90
C LYS A 6 -6.57 -12.21 -0.34
N ASN A 7 -6.85 -11.83 0.89
CA ASN A 7 -5.99 -10.99 1.70
C ASN A 7 -5.00 -11.91 2.45
N THR A 8 -3.73 -11.95 2.02
CA THR A 8 -2.72 -12.73 2.73
C THR A 8 -2.32 -12.00 4.00
N THR A 9 -2.70 -12.56 5.11
CA THR A 9 -2.46 -12.02 6.44
C THR A 9 -1.07 -12.44 6.92
N SER A 10 -0.15 -11.50 7.04
CA SER A 10 0.86 -11.48 8.11
C SER A 10 1.62 -10.17 8.09
N ALA A 11 1.27 -9.28 8.99
CA ALA A 11 2.16 -8.21 9.41
C ALA A 11 2.76 -8.70 10.73
N GLU A 12 3.90 -9.36 10.71
CA GLU A 12 4.54 -9.80 11.94
C GLU A 12 5.83 -9.01 12.19
N ARG A 13 5.68 -8.02 13.07
CA ARG A 13 6.75 -7.55 13.93
C ARG A 13 6.36 -7.97 15.35
N PRO A 14 7.31 -8.43 16.21
CA PRO A 14 7.03 -8.77 17.60
C PRO A 14 6.39 -7.60 18.34
N PRO A 15 5.50 -7.85 19.32
CA PRO A 15 4.80 -6.81 20.05
C PRO A 15 5.79 -6.01 20.92
N GLU A 16 6.00 -4.75 20.58
CA GLU A 16 6.49 -3.77 21.54
C GLU A 16 5.28 -3.10 22.19
N GLU A 17 5.28 -3.05 23.52
CA GLU A 17 4.24 -2.39 24.30
C GLU A 17 4.15 -0.90 23.94
N PRO A 18 2.96 -0.28 24.00
CA PRO A 18 2.78 1.11 23.63
C PRO A 18 3.41 2.02 24.70
N THR A 19 4.56 2.58 24.39
CA THR A 19 5.03 3.76 25.12
C THR A 19 4.29 4.97 24.60
N THR A 20 3.37 5.47 25.40
CA THR A 20 2.66 6.73 25.19
C THR A 20 3.64 7.90 25.21
N SER A 21 3.99 8.39 24.03
CA SER A 21 4.55 9.73 23.87
C SER A 21 3.73 10.44 22.79
N ALA A 22 2.81 11.29 23.24
CA ALA A 22 2.09 12.21 22.38
C ALA A 22 3.03 13.32 21.92
N ALA A 23 3.79 13.06 20.84
CA ALA A 23 4.46 14.10 20.10
C ALA A 23 3.46 14.69 19.09
N ALA A 24 3.22 16.00 19.19
CA ALA A 24 2.36 16.73 18.27
C ALA A 24 2.78 16.46 16.81
N ALA A 25 1.83 16.01 16.00
CA ALA A 25 2.04 15.75 14.58
C ALA A 25 2.53 17.03 13.87
N PRO A 26 3.60 16.98 13.08
CA PRO A 26 3.96 18.10 12.23
C PRO A 26 2.84 18.32 11.20
N ALA A 27 2.41 19.58 11.06
CA ALA A 27 1.46 19.95 10.02
C ALA A 27 1.99 19.51 8.65
N THR A 28 1.13 18.91 7.85
CA THR A 28 1.44 18.52 6.47
C THR A 28 2.02 19.71 5.75
N THR A 29 3.30 19.67 5.43
CA THR A 29 3.94 20.77 4.72
C THR A 29 3.48 20.75 3.27
N LYS A 30 3.22 21.94 2.72
CA LYS A 30 2.92 22.16 1.30
C LYS A 30 3.84 21.36 0.35
N VAL A 31 5.08 21.14 0.76
CA VAL A 31 6.09 20.30 0.07
C VAL A 31 5.66 18.84 -0.09
N GLN A 32 4.86 18.29 0.82
CA GLN A 32 4.37 16.90 0.73
C GLN A 32 3.19 16.79 -0.23
N GLN A 33 2.29 17.74 -0.15
CA GLN A 33 1.16 17.84 -1.09
C GLN A 33 1.69 18.02 -2.50
N ASP A 34 2.68 18.88 -2.70
CA ASP A 34 3.35 19.12 -3.99
C ASP A 34 4.05 17.84 -4.52
N LYS A 35 4.56 16.95 -3.65
CA LYS A 35 5.15 15.66 -4.05
C LYS A 35 4.12 14.64 -4.52
N ILE A 36 2.99 14.54 -3.84
CA ILE A 36 1.88 13.65 -4.22
C ILE A 36 1.23 14.16 -5.51
N GLU A 37 1.01 15.49 -5.61
CA GLU A 37 0.54 16.13 -6.84
C GLU A 37 1.56 16.01 -7.98
N GLY A 38 2.85 15.98 -7.67
CA GLY A 38 3.94 15.73 -8.62
C GLY A 38 3.87 14.34 -9.25
N LEU A 39 3.51 13.31 -8.51
CA LEU A 39 3.29 11.96 -9.05
C LEU A 39 2.13 11.94 -10.05
N THR A 40 1.02 12.60 -9.73
CA THR A 40 -0.14 12.68 -10.62
C THR A 40 0.11 13.56 -11.84
N LYS A 41 0.90 14.61 -11.71
CA LYS A 41 1.17 15.57 -12.79
C LYS A 41 2.18 15.06 -13.82
N THR A 42 3.15 14.23 -13.39
CA THR A 42 4.18 13.65 -14.26
C THR A 42 3.66 12.47 -15.09
N ALA A 43 2.58 11.82 -14.65
CA ALA A 43 2.10 10.57 -15.21
C ALA A 43 0.84 10.67 -16.07
N GLY A 44 0.33 11.85 -16.31
CA GLY A 44 -0.91 11.99 -17.08
C GLY A 44 -2.08 11.25 -16.40
N ASN A 45 -3.00 10.73 -17.22
CA ASN A 45 -4.18 9.99 -16.74
C ASN A 45 -3.90 8.50 -16.49
N ASP A 46 -2.71 8.11 -16.00
CA ASP A 46 -2.45 6.71 -15.67
C ASP A 46 -3.28 6.31 -14.43
N PRO A 47 -4.24 5.39 -14.59
CA PRO A 47 -5.12 4.98 -13.49
C PRO A 47 -4.37 4.33 -12.33
N LEU A 48 -3.19 3.73 -12.55
CA LEU A 48 -2.38 3.11 -11.49
C LEU A 48 -1.71 4.16 -10.62
N ILE A 49 -1.24 5.25 -11.22
CA ILE A 49 -0.62 6.36 -10.46
C ILE A 49 -1.68 7.14 -9.69
N THR A 50 -2.84 7.37 -10.30
CA THR A 50 -3.98 7.96 -9.59
C THR A 50 -4.39 7.11 -8.39
N MET A 51 -4.39 5.80 -8.52
CA MET A 51 -4.68 4.87 -7.43
C MET A 51 -3.63 4.93 -6.33
N THR A 52 -2.34 5.00 -6.66
CA THR A 52 -1.25 5.14 -5.68
C THR A 52 -1.46 6.39 -4.81
N SER A 53 -1.73 7.54 -5.43
CA SER A 53 -1.98 8.78 -4.72
C SER A 53 -3.22 8.69 -3.84
N LYS A 54 -4.31 8.14 -4.36
CA LYS A 54 -5.56 7.94 -3.63
C LYS A 54 -5.34 7.10 -2.37
N VAL A 55 -4.63 5.98 -2.45
CA VAL A 55 -4.35 5.11 -1.31
C VAL A 55 -3.55 5.84 -0.22
N ILE A 56 -2.58 6.67 -0.60
CA ILE A 56 -1.79 7.47 0.35
C ILE A 56 -2.69 8.49 1.07
N ASP A 57 -3.53 9.20 0.31
CA ASP A 57 -4.43 10.21 0.87
C ASP A 57 -5.46 9.58 1.82
N GLU A 58 -6.08 8.47 1.44
CA GLU A 58 -7.04 7.75 2.27
C GLU A 58 -6.41 7.19 3.54
N THR A 59 -5.18 6.66 3.45
CA THR A 59 -4.41 6.23 4.62
C THR A 59 -4.17 7.40 5.58
N ASN A 60 -3.80 8.56 5.09
CA ASN A 60 -3.57 9.75 5.90
C ASN A 60 -4.87 10.28 6.52
N GLN A 61 -5.98 10.29 5.79
CA GLN A 61 -7.29 10.64 6.33
C GLN A 61 -7.72 9.66 7.44
N HIS A 62 -7.49 8.37 7.25
CA HIS A 62 -7.78 7.34 8.24
C HIS A 62 -6.96 7.53 9.51
N ARG A 63 -5.65 7.76 9.40
CA ARG A 63 -4.77 8.09 10.53
C ARG A 63 -5.23 9.34 11.27
N LYS A 64 -5.55 10.39 10.55
CA LYS A 64 -6.08 11.63 11.13
C LYS A 64 -7.37 11.41 11.92
N SER A 65 -8.29 10.57 11.43
CA SER A 65 -9.52 10.23 12.14
C SER A 65 -9.28 9.47 13.45
N HIS A 66 -8.08 8.87 13.61
CA HIS A 66 -7.62 8.21 14.84
C HIS A 66 -6.67 9.08 15.68
N GLY A 67 -6.54 10.38 15.36
CA GLY A 67 -5.67 11.31 16.10
C GLY A 67 -4.17 11.11 15.84
N LEU A 68 -3.80 10.38 14.78
CA LEU A 68 -2.41 10.12 14.41
C LEU A 68 -1.92 11.13 13.37
N GLY A 69 -0.60 11.33 13.34
CA GLY A 69 0.05 12.17 12.34
C GLY A 69 -0.01 11.57 10.94
N GLU A 70 -0.03 12.45 9.94
CA GLU A 70 0.06 12.04 8.53
C GLU A 70 1.44 11.48 8.20
N LEU A 71 1.45 10.51 7.28
CA LEU A 71 2.66 9.90 6.75
C LEU A 71 3.22 10.72 5.60
N SER A 72 4.53 10.87 5.60
CA SER A 72 5.26 11.51 4.50
C SER A 72 5.57 10.50 3.40
N LEU A 73 5.37 10.87 2.13
CA LEU A 73 5.85 10.06 1.01
C LEU A 73 7.38 9.94 1.07
N ASP A 74 7.85 8.70 1.09
CA ASP A 74 9.26 8.34 1.07
C ASP A 74 9.61 7.71 -0.27
N ASN A 75 10.54 8.31 -1.01
CA ASN A 75 10.89 7.86 -2.36
C ASN A 75 11.56 6.47 -2.38
N ASP A 76 12.29 6.10 -1.34
CA ASP A 76 12.90 4.77 -1.23
C ASP A 76 11.81 3.71 -0.97
N LEU A 77 10.90 3.97 -0.02
CA LEU A 77 9.76 3.10 0.22
C LEU A 77 8.85 3.01 -1.01
N GLN A 78 8.63 4.12 -1.71
CA GLN A 78 7.86 4.18 -2.96
C GLN A 78 8.48 3.29 -4.03
N SER A 79 9.78 3.41 -4.25
CA SER A 79 10.50 2.61 -5.24
C SER A 79 10.49 1.13 -4.87
N LYS A 80 10.67 0.78 -3.60
CA LYS A 80 10.61 -0.59 -3.10
C LYS A 80 9.21 -1.19 -3.21
N ALA A 81 8.17 -0.42 -2.90
CA ALA A 81 6.79 -0.87 -3.04
C ALA A 81 6.43 -1.14 -4.51
N GLN A 82 6.80 -0.23 -5.41
CA GLN A 82 6.56 -0.41 -6.84
C GLN A 82 7.34 -1.59 -7.41
N ALA A 83 8.63 -1.72 -7.08
CA ALA A 83 9.45 -2.83 -7.52
C ALA A 83 8.86 -4.18 -7.10
N TYR A 84 8.33 -4.27 -5.88
CA TYR A 84 7.72 -5.51 -5.41
C TYR A 84 6.36 -5.81 -6.06
N ALA A 85 5.54 -4.79 -6.34
CA ALA A 85 4.32 -4.96 -7.11
C ALA A 85 4.61 -5.45 -8.55
N ASP A 86 5.64 -4.91 -9.18
CA ASP A 86 6.09 -5.32 -10.52
C ASP A 86 6.70 -6.73 -10.52
N GLU A 87 7.42 -7.11 -9.48
CA GLU A 87 7.94 -8.47 -9.29
C GLU A 87 6.79 -9.49 -9.20
N MET A 88 5.79 -9.23 -8.37
CA MET A 88 4.59 -10.08 -8.26
C MET A 88 3.87 -10.23 -9.59
N LYS A 89 3.70 -9.14 -10.33
CA LYS A 89 3.12 -9.15 -11.68
C LYS A 89 3.94 -10.01 -12.62
N SER A 90 5.26 -9.81 -12.67
CA SER A 90 6.16 -10.55 -13.55
C SER A 90 6.16 -12.04 -13.25
N TYR A 91 6.16 -12.40 -11.99
CA TYR A 91 6.08 -13.79 -11.54
C TYR A 91 4.76 -14.43 -11.99
N ASN A 92 3.64 -13.74 -11.79
CA ASN A 92 2.32 -14.23 -12.19
C ASN A 92 2.22 -14.43 -13.70
N THR A 93 2.68 -13.46 -14.49
CA THR A 93 2.70 -13.55 -15.96
C THR A 93 3.53 -14.73 -16.45
N SER A 94 4.69 -14.98 -15.83
CA SER A 94 5.60 -16.06 -16.23
C SER A 94 5.08 -17.45 -15.90
N ASN A 95 4.30 -17.59 -14.84
CA ASN A 95 3.85 -18.88 -14.35
C ASN A 95 2.42 -19.25 -14.77
N PHE A 96 1.71 -18.39 -15.50
CA PHE A 96 0.35 -18.61 -15.99
C PHE A 96 -0.62 -19.17 -14.92
N SER A 97 -0.43 -18.75 -13.69
CA SER A 97 -1.23 -19.24 -12.58
C SER A 97 -2.45 -18.37 -12.35
N ASP A 98 -3.64 -18.98 -12.35
CA ASP A 98 -4.87 -18.32 -11.91
C ASP A 98 -4.86 -18.01 -10.40
N GLN A 99 -3.93 -18.60 -9.70
CA GLN A 99 -3.66 -18.37 -8.30
C GLN A 99 -2.23 -17.85 -8.17
N PRO A 100 -2.01 -16.60 -7.74
CA PRO A 100 -0.66 -16.13 -7.43
C PRO A 100 -0.09 -17.05 -6.34
N ILE A 101 1.01 -17.72 -6.68
CA ILE A 101 1.63 -18.66 -5.77
C ILE A 101 2.37 -17.86 -4.70
N ASN A 102 1.90 -17.94 -3.45
CA ASN A 102 2.67 -17.60 -2.25
C ASN A 102 3.37 -16.23 -2.32
N TYR A 103 2.62 -15.15 -2.54
CA TYR A 103 3.16 -13.83 -2.26
C TYR A 103 3.29 -13.67 -0.76
N HIS A 104 4.51 -13.78 -0.30
CA HIS A 104 4.86 -13.61 1.10
C HIS A 104 5.28 -12.18 1.34
N HIS A 105 5.05 -11.71 2.55
CA HIS A 105 5.74 -10.51 3.02
C HIS A 105 7.25 -10.70 2.85
N GLN A 106 7.93 -9.66 2.39
CA GLN A 106 9.37 -9.69 2.26
C GLN A 106 10.01 -9.95 3.63
N GLN A 107 10.94 -10.89 3.69
CA GLN A 107 11.63 -11.21 4.94
C GLN A 107 12.77 -10.23 5.21
N GLY A 108 13.08 -10.01 6.50
CA GLY A 108 14.21 -9.19 6.92
C GLY A 108 14.06 -7.69 6.65
N ILE A 109 12.84 -7.21 6.41
CA ILE A 109 12.55 -5.78 6.24
C ILE A 109 12.41 -5.10 7.60
N ASP A 110 12.83 -3.85 7.68
CA ASP A 110 12.79 -3.01 8.87
C ASP A 110 11.57 -2.07 8.90
N HIS A 111 10.51 -2.43 8.18
CA HIS A 111 9.29 -1.65 8.01
C HIS A 111 8.05 -2.53 7.96
N TYR A 112 6.87 -1.95 8.14
CA TYR A 112 5.60 -2.67 7.91
C TYR A 112 5.31 -2.79 6.43
N GLU A 113 4.62 -3.87 6.06
CA GLU A 113 4.22 -4.13 4.69
C GLU A 113 2.78 -4.65 4.63
N ASN A 114 1.95 -4.00 3.82
CA ASN A 114 0.64 -4.51 3.42
C ASN A 114 0.71 -4.93 1.96
N ILE A 115 0.23 -6.14 1.67
CA ILE A 115 0.17 -6.69 0.31
C ILE A 115 -1.28 -7.04 -0.02
N MET A 116 -1.64 -6.82 -1.26
CA MET A 116 -2.91 -7.24 -1.82
C MET A 116 -2.72 -7.72 -3.24
N TRP A 117 -3.48 -8.73 -3.61
CA TRP A 117 -3.68 -9.12 -5.00
C TRP A 117 -5.15 -9.48 -5.25
N ALA A 118 -5.59 -9.30 -6.48
CA ALA A 118 -6.92 -9.67 -6.92
C ALA A 118 -6.89 -10.13 -8.38
N HIS A 119 -7.81 -10.99 -8.77
CA HIS A 119 -7.95 -11.45 -10.15
C HIS A 119 -9.32 -11.04 -10.72
N ASN A 120 -9.42 -11.05 -12.06
CA ASN A 120 -10.62 -10.63 -12.79
C ASN A 120 -11.12 -9.22 -12.43
N MET A 121 -10.20 -8.34 -12.07
CA MET A 121 -10.47 -6.96 -11.70
C MET A 121 -9.95 -6.01 -12.76
N GLN A 122 -10.56 -4.84 -12.83
CA GLN A 122 -10.04 -3.72 -13.62
C GLN A 122 -9.42 -2.68 -12.68
N PRO A 123 -8.36 -1.98 -13.08
CA PRO A 123 -7.90 -0.81 -12.34
C PRO A 123 -9.07 0.17 -12.12
N GLY A 124 -9.24 0.60 -10.87
CA GLY A 124 -10.34 1.48 -10.46
C GLY A 124 -11.60 0.77 -9.95
N SER A 125 -11.75 -0.55 -10.17
CA SER A 125 -12.86 -1.33 -9.57
C SER A 125 -12.52 -1.92 -8.21
N ILE A 126 -11.27 -1.79 -7.78
CA ILE A 126 -10.78 -2.26 -6.49
C ILE A 126 -10.14 -1.11 -5.72
N ASP A 127 -10.34 -1.12 -4.43
CA ASP A 127 -9.75 -0.15 -3.52
C ASP A 127 -8.82 -0.88 -2.51
N PRO A 128 -7.49 -0.78 -2.69
CA PRO A 128 -6.55 -1.42 -1.78
C PRO A 128 -6.67 -0.88 -0.35
N PHE A 129 -6.91 0.41 -0.18
CA PHE A 129 -7.06 1.02 1.14
C PHE A 129 -8.26 0.40 1.88
N GLU A 130 -9.43 0.33 1.26
CA GLU A 130 -10.62 -0.27 1.90
C GLU A 130 -10.41 -1.75 2.22
N SER A 131 -9.72 -2.49 1.37
CA SER A 131 -9.37 -3.89 1.63
C SER A 131 -8.47 -4.03 2.86
N TRP A 132 -7.44 -3.20 2.98
CA TRP A 132 -6.53 -3.21 4.13
C TRP A 132 -7.18 -2.68 5.41
N LYS A 133 -7.99 -1.65 5.32
CA LYS A 133 -8.75 -1.10 6.46
C LYS A 133 -9.68 -2.13 7.10
N ASN A 134 -10.31 -2.97 6.28
CA ASN A 134 -11.21 -4.02 6.74
C ASN A 134 -10.49 -5.29 7.25
N SER A 135 -9.18 -5.35 7.17
CA SER A 135 -8.34 -6.41 7.73
C SER A 135 -7.64 -5.95 9.00
N ALA A 136 -7.89 -6.62 10.12
CA ALA A 136 -7.34 -6.22 11.42
C ALA A 136 -5.80 -6.09 11.43
N ALA A 137 -5.09 -7.00 10.75
CA ALA A 137 -3.64 -6.98 10.68
C ALA A 137 -3.12 -5.80 9.83
N HIS A 138 -3.69 -5.61 8.63
CA HIS A 138 -3.28 -4.52 7.74
C HIS A 138 -3.68 -3.14 8.30
N ASN A 139 -4.85 -3.04 8.91
CA ASN A 139 -5.28 -1.81 9.56
C ASN A 139 -4.36 -1.42 10.71
N ARG A 140 -3.92 -2.39 11.50
CA ARG A 140 -2.94 -2.16 12.58
C ARG A 140 -1.61 -1.61 12.05
N ALA A 141 -1.12 -2.10 10.93
CA ALA A 141 0.07 -1.57 10.30
C ALA A 141 -0.10 -0.10 9.86
N MET A 142 -1.25 0.25 9.27
CA MET A 142 -1.54 1.63 8.86
C MET A 142 -1.68 2.59 10.06
N LEU A 143 -2.07 2.10 11.22
CA LEU A 143 -2.22 2.88 12.46
C LEU A 143 -1.02 2.76 13.41
N ALA A 144 0.05 2.10 13.01
CA ALA A 144 1.26 1.97 13.80
C ALA A 144 2.00 3.31 13.99
N ASP A 145 2.95 3.33 14.91
CA ASP A 145 3.85 4.49 15.13
C ASP A 145 4.90 4.54 14.01
N VAL A 146 4.48 5.06 12.89
CA VAL A 146 5.26 5.21 11.65
C VAL A 146 5.04 6.61 11.07
N HIS A 147 5.99 7.07 10.26
CA HIS A 147 6.02 8.45 9.77
C HIS A 147 6.16 8.56 8.24
N ARG A 148 6.45 7.45 7.56
CA ARG A 148 6.74 7.42 6.12
C ARG A 148 5.95 6.33 5.42
N ILE A 149 5.60 6.58 4.16
CA ILE A 149 4.79 5.68 3.32
C ILE A 149 5.35 5.62 1.90
N GLY A 150 5.26 4.44 1.30
CA GLY A 150 5.37 4.21 -0.14
C GLY A 150 4.33 3.21 -0.58
N VAL A 151 3.71 3.42 -1.74
CA VAL A 151 2.66 2.54 -2.30
C VAL A 151 2.96 2.25 -3.75
N GLY A 152 3.08 0.97 -4.09
CA GLY A 152 3.24 0.49 -5.46
C GLY A 152 2.02 -0.30 -5.92
N VAL A 153 1.65 -0.15 -7.18
CA VAL A 153 0.56 -0.91 -7.81
C VAL A 153 0.98 -1.41 -9.18
N ALA A 154 0.52 -2.60 -9.53
CA ALA A 154 0.75 -3.19 -10.85
C ALA A 154 -0.50 -3.92 -11.33
N PHE A 155 -0.71 -3.94 -12.64
CA PHE A 155 -1.81 -4.64 -13.27
C PHE A 155 -1.33 -5.41 -14.50
N ASP A 156 -1.73 -6.67 -14.58
CA ASP A 156 -1.46 -7.52 -15.74
C ASP A 156 -2.71 -7.55 -16.64
N GLN A 157 -2.60 -6.94 -17.80
CA GLN A 157 -3.68 -6.85 -18.79
C GLN A 157 -4.10 -8.21 -19.35
N ASN A 158 -3.19 -9.18 -19.40
CA ASN A 158 -3.45 -10.49 -20.00
C ASN A 158 -4.20 -11.40 -19.03
N THR A 159 -3.74 -11.46 -17.80
CA THR A 159 -4.29 -12.33 -16.76
C THR A 159 -5.37 -11.63 -15.92
N LYS A 160 -5.52 -10.31 -16.07
CA LYS A 160 -6.43 -9.47 -15.25
C LYS A 160 -6.14 -9.58 -13.75
N HIS A 161 -4.86 -9.75 -13.40
CA HIS A 161 -4.40 -9.71 -12.02
C HIS A 161 -3.93 -8.31 -11.64
N PHE A 162 -4.31 -7.92 -10.46
CA PHE A 162 -3.94 -6.65 -9.83
C PHE A 162 -3.11 -6.92 -8.58
N PHE A 163 -2.10 -6.09 -8.36
CA PHE A 163 -1.20 -6.18 -7.22
C PHE A 163 -1.03 -4.80 -6.59
N ALA A 164 -1.04 -4.75 -5.27
CA ALA A 164 -0.75 -3.55 -4.51
C ALA A 164 0.15 -3.87 -3.32
N VAL A 165 1.09 -2.99 -3.06
CA VAL A 165 2.04 -3.05 -1.93
C VAL A 165 2.09 -1.69 -1.25
N MET A 166 1.95 -1.67 0.07
CA MET A 166 2.19 -0.51 0.91
C MET A 166 3.34 -0.81 1.85
N LYS A 167 4.29 0.09 1.96
CA LYS A 167 5.40 0.03 2.91
C LYS A 167 5.35 1.23 3.83
N LEU A 168 5.54 0.99 5.15
CA LEU A 168 5.37 1.99 6.21
C LEU A 168 6.55 1.95 7.18
N LYS A 169 7.15 3.11 7.50
CA LYS A 169 8.30 3.21 8.39
C LYS A 169 8.25 4.44 9.29
#